data_2ec684e67c9dd10a1e0847b925bfa59e
#
_entry.id   2ec684e67c9dd10a1e0847b925bfa59e
#
_cell.length_a   1.000
_cell.length_b   1.000
_cell.length_c   1.000
_cell.angle_alpha   90.00
_cell.angle_beta   90.00
_cell.angle_gamma   90.00
#
_symmetry.space_group_name_H-M   'P 1'
#
loop_
_entity.id
_entity.type
_entity.pdbx_description
1 polymer ?
#
loop_
_entity_poly.entity_id
_entity_poly.type
_entity_poly.pdbx_seq_one_letter_code
_entity_poly.pdbx_strand_id
1 'polypeptide(L)'
;GVKRGQHDRNLWAKNFRNEIIKNPNFPIIKQSVNLELTNHELPKFFYDSTPCPHRQKGGSVEAEKLLQSFLNKRGENYQFEMSSPITAEKSCSRLSTHLTYGTISHRTVFQEAAKRRDQIKYTNKNFAKSINSFLSRLHWRSHFIQKLEDQPSIEHTSFIPVYDQIREKDEEKLEAWIEGKTGVHFIDACMIYLRNHGWINFRMRALLASFATYNLCLDWRYFAPRLAALFTDFEPGIHYSQIQMQSGTTGINTLRMYNPYKQAMDQD
;
A
#
# COMPACT_ATOMS: atom_id res chain seq x y z
N GLY A 1 11.60 5.44 -17.23
CA GLY A 1 10.24 5.74 -16.78
C GLY A 1 9.36 6.18 -17.93
N VAL A 2 8.07 5.94 -17.81
CA VAL A 2 7.09 6.34 -18.83
C VAL A 2 6.61 7.74 -18.49
N LYS A 3 7.00 8.75 -19.27
CA LYS A 3 6.54 10.13 -19.07
C LYS A 3 5.02 10.23 -19.26
N ARG A 4 4.35 10.94 -18.34
CA ARG A 4 2.90 11.16 -18.38
C ARG A 4 2.49 11.85 -19.68
N GLY A 5 1.49 11.30 -20.38
CA GLY A 5 0.97 11.86 -21.65
C GLY A 5 1.70 11.45 -22.91
N GLN A 6 2.85 10.75 -22.83
CA GLN A 6 3.60 10.31 -24.01
C GLN A 6 3.43 8.82 -24.34
N HIS A 7 2.82 8.02 -23.44
CA HIS A 7 2.71 6.58 -23.65
C HIS A 7 1.32 6.06 -23.34
N ASP A 8 0.83 5.20 -24.19
CA ASP A 8 -0.38 4.43 -24.00
C ASP A 8 -0.21 3.50 -22.75
N ARG A 9 -1.23 3.48 -21.91
CA ARG A 9 -1.31 2.61 -20.74
C ARG A 9 -1.09 1.12 -21.08
N ASN A 10 -1.56 0.71 -22.27
CA ASN A 10 -1.41 -0.66 -22.74
C ASN A 10 0.05 -0.97 -23.11
N LEU A 11 0.76 0.00 -23.69
CA LEU A 11 2.19 -0.14 -23.98
C LEU A 11 3.01 -0.26 -22.69
N TRP A 12 2.71 0.56 -21.67
CA TRP A 12 3.34 0.43 -20.37
C TRP A 12 3.11 -0.96 -19.76
N ALA A 13 1.85 -1.43 -19.77
CA ALA A 13 1.51 -2.75 -19.25
C ALA A 13 2.22 -3.90 -19.99
N LYS A 14 2.40 -3.76 -21.31
CA LYS A 14 3.18 -4.71 -22.14
C LYS A 14 4.65 -4.70 -21.76
N ASN A 15 5.25 -3.52 -21.63
CA ASN A 15 6.65 -3.37 -21.25
C ASN A 15 6.91 -3.90 -19.83
N PHE A 16 6.05 -3.60 -18.89
CA PHE A 16 6.11 -4.15 -17.53
C PHE A 16 6.12 -5.69 -17.56
N ARG A 17 5.19 -6.32 -18.28
CA ARG A 17 5.14 -7.78 -18.37
C ARG A 17 6.41 -8.36 -18.97
N ASN A 18 6.91 -7.76 -20.04
CA ASN A 18 8.13 -8.22 -20.71
C ASN A 18 9.36 -8.15 -19.80
N GLU A 19 9.44 -7.13 -18.93
CA GLU A 19 10.57 -6.99 -18.01
C GLU A 19 10.43 -7.89 -16.79
N ILE A 20 9.23 -8.03 -16.23
CA ILE A 20 9.01 -8.78 -14.98
C ILE A 20 9.21 -10.28 -15.13
N ILE A 21 9.01 -10.83 -16.35
CA ILE A 21 9.19 -12.25 -16.61
C ILE A 21 10.64 -12.65 -16.88
N LYS A 22 11.55 -11.69 -17.15
CA LYS A 22 12.96 -11.98 -17.37
C LYS A 22 13.60 -12.57 -16.13
N ASN A 23 14.54 -13.49 -16.30
CA ASN A 23 15.33 -13.99 -15.20
C ASN A 23 16.12 -12.85 -14.54
N PRO A 24 16.20 -12.82 -13.22
CA PRO A 24 16.99 -11.80 -12.54
C PRO A 24 18.47 -12.00 -12.88
N ASN A 25 19.13 -10.92 -13.32
CA ASN A 25 20.58 -10.91 -13.40
C ASN A 25 21.10 -10.61 -11.98
N PHE A 26 21.64 -11.63 -11.33
CA PHE A 26 22.35 -11.43 -10.06
C PHE A 26 23.75 -10.87 -10.38
N PRO A 27 24.13 -9.72 -9.81
CA PRO A 27 25.51 -9.25 -9.96
C PRO A 27 26.44 -10.28 -9.32
N ILE A 28 27.49 -10.67 -10.07
CA ILE A 28 28.56 -11.47 -9.51
C ILE A 28 29.37 -10.55 -8.59
N ILE A 29 29.24 -10.74 -7.29
CA ILE A 29 30.04 -10.01 -6.31
C ILE A 29 31.46 -10.58 -6.40
N LYS A 30 32.35 -9.86 -7.09
CA LYS A 30 33.74 -10.26 -7.28
C LYS A 30 34.65 -9.97 -6.08
N GLN A 31 34.19 -9.13 -5.15
CA GLN A 31 34.91 -8.80 -3.91
C GLN A 31 33.93 -8.68 -2.75
N SER A 32 34.19 -9.41 -1.68
CA SER A 32 33.58 -9.13 -0.38
C SER A 32 34.35 -7.97 0.26
N VAL A 33 33.71 -6.84 0.46
CA VAL A 33 34.24 -5.81 1.33
C VAL A 33 33.92 -6.24 2.76
N ASN A 34 34.93 -6.51 3.58
CA ASN A 34 34.76 -6.61 5.03
C ASN A 34 34.40 -5.20 5.53
N LEU A 35 33.11 -4.92 5.61
CA LEU A 35 32.63 -3.79 6.37
C LEU A 35 32.74 -4.19 7.84
N GLU A 36 33.72 -3.64 8.58
CA GLU A 36 33.61 -3.58 10.02
C GLU A 36 32.34 -2.77 10.33
N LEU A 37 31.29 -3.48 10.69
CA LEU A 37 30.08 -2.88 11.22
C LEU A 37 30.46 -2.29 12.58
N THR A 38 30.98 -1.07 12.59
CA THR A 38 31.05 -0.28 13.80
C THR A 38 29.61 -0.10 14.28
N ASN A 39 29.35 -0.45 15.54
CA ASN A 39 28.07 -0.21 16.20
C ASN A 39 27.86 1.31 16.28
N HIS A 40 27.43 1.92 15.19
CA HIS A 40 26.91 3.27 15.23
C HIS A 40 25.53 3.19 15.87
N GLU A 41 25.40 3.77 17.06
CA GLU A 41 24.07 4.02 17.62
C GLU A 41 23.29 4.86 16.61
N LEU A 42 22.18 4.31 16.13
CA LEU A 42 21.29 5.07 15.26
C LEU A 42 20.82 6.31 16.02
N PRO A 43 20.80 7.49 15.38
CA PRO A 43 20.33 8.70 16.03
C PRO A 43 18.95 8.49 16.63
N LYS A 44 18.71 8.97 17.86
CA LYS A 44 17.46 8.76 18.62
C LYS A 44 16.20 9.18 17.87
N PHE A 45 16.29 10.10 16.92
CA PHE A 45 15.15 10.53 16.10
C PHE A 45 14.67 9.49 15.07
N PHE A 46 15.43 8.42 14.84
CA PHE A 46 14.96 7.28 14.02
C PHE A 46 14.16 6.26 14.81
N TYR A 47 14.10 6.39 16.13
CA TYR A 47 13.31 5.49 16.97
C TYR A 47 11.97 6.16 17.31
N ASP A 48 10.92 5.77 16.60
CA ASP A 48 9.57 5.99 17.08
C ASP A 48 9.29 4.97 18.19
N SER A 49 9.15 5.45 19.42
CA SER A 49 8.82 4.62 20.59
C SER A 49 7.33 4.28 20.67
N THR A 50 6.51 4.72 19.70
CA THR A 50 5.08 4.41 19.69
C THR A 50 4.86 2.91 19.62
N PRO A 51 4.18 2.30 20.60
CA PRO A 51 3.94 0.88 20.61
C PRO A 51 3.13 0.43 19.39
N CYS A 52 3.63 -0.62 18.71
CA CYS A 52 2.88 -1.32 17.67
C CYS A 52 2.92 -2.82 17.96
N PRO A 53 2.10 -3.28 18.95
CA PRO A 53 2.25 -4.60 19.57
C PRO A 53 2.01 -5.77 18.61
N HIS A 54 1.22 -5.57 17.56
CA HIS A 54 0.88 -6.59 16.58
C HIS A 54 1.61 -6.38 15.24
N ARG A 55 2.72 -5.64 15.25
CA ARG A 55 3.53 -5.41 14.04
C ARG A 55 3.99 -6.75 13.44
N GLN A 56 3.85 -6.86 12.14
CA GLN A 56 4.28 -8.03 11.38
C GLN A 56 5.80 -8.24 11.50
N LYS A 57 6.22 -9.50 11.65
CA LYS A 57 7.63 -9.87 11.67
C LYS A 57 8.27 -9.66 10.30
N GLY A 58 9.49 -9.10 10.28
CA GLY A 58 10.29 -8.89 9.08
C GLY A 58 11.15 -10.10 8.71
N GLY A 59 11.94 -9.92 7.64
CA GLY A 59 12.92 -10.90 7.19
C GLY A 59 12.48 -11.75 6.01
N SER A 60 13.46 -12.28 5.25
CA SER A 60 13.21 -13.03 4.02
C SER A 60 12.52 -14.37 4.28
N VAL A 61 12.80 -15.02 5.40
CA VAL A 61 12.17 -16.30 5.78
C VAL A 61 10.67 -16.10 6.03
N GLU A 62 10.29 -15.03 6.73
CA GLU A 62 8.88 -14.72 6.97
C GLU A 62 8.17 -14.30 5.67
N ALA A 63 8.85 -13.54 4.81
CA ALA A 63 8.33 -13.18 3.48
C ALA A 63 8.00 -14.43 2.65
N GLU A 64 8.90 -15.40 2.60
CA GLU A 64 8.69 -16.64 1.87
C GLU A 64 7.54 -17.48 2.46
N LYS A 65 7.46 -17.62 3.78
CA LYS A 65 6.33 -18.30 4.45
C LYS A 65 4.99 -17.66 4.08
N LEU A 66 4.93 -16.32 4.08
CA LEU A 66 3.72 -15.59 3.71
C LEU A 66 3.36 -15.79 2.25
N LEU A 67 4.35 -15.75 1.34
CA LEU A 67 4.12 -15.99 -0.08
C LEU A 67 3.58 -17.40 -0.29
N GLN A 68 4.23 -18.42 0.25
CA GLN A 68 3.83 -19.82 0.10
C GLN A 68 2.44 -20.09 0.70
N SER A 69 2.17 -19.57 1.89
CA SER A 69 0.85 -19.73 2.52
C SER A 69 -0.27 -19.04 1.72
N PHE A 70 0.02 -17.88 1.12
CA PHE A 70 -0.94 -17.16 0.28
C PHE A 70 -1.20 -17.92 -1.03
N LEU A 71 -0.16 -18.34 -1.73
CA LEU A 71 -0.28 -19.02 -3.03
C LEU A 71 -0.89 -20.42 -2.92
N ASN A 72 -0.76 -21.09 -1.77
CA ASN A 72 -1.24 -22.47 -1.62
C ASN A 72 -2.58 -22.59 -0.87
N LYS A 73 -2.94 -21.61 -0.03
CA LYS A 73 -4.16 -21.70 0.81
C LYS A 73 -4.86 -20.37 1.01
N ARG A 74 -4.23 -19.41 1.73
CA ARG A 74 -4.89 -18.20 2.23
C ARG A 74 -5.48 -17.29 1.14
N GLY A 75 -4.86 -17.27 -0.04
CA GLY A 75 -5.26 -16.41 -1.14
C GLY A 75 -6.46 -16.93 -1.95
N GLU A 76 -7.05 -18.08 -1.61
CA GLU A 76 -8.12 -18.69 -2.42
C GLU A 76 -9.31 -17.76 -2.60
N ASN A 77 -9.76 -17.11 -1.53
CA ASN A 77 -10.88 -16.20 -1.55
C ASN A 77 -10.46 -14.71 -1.62
N TYR A 78 -9.19 -14.42 -1.88
CA TYR A 78 -8.66 -13.07 -1.83
C TYR A 78 -9.51 -12.02 -2.57
N GLN A 79 -10.01 -12.35 -3.77
CA GLN A 79 -10.77 -11.38 -4.57
C GLN A 79 -12.09 -10.94 -3.91
N PHE A 80 -12.67 -11.80 -3.05
CA PHE A 80 -13.92 -11.52 -2.35
C PHE A 80 -13.69 -10.91 -0.97
N GLU A 81 -12.63 -11.35 -0.30
CA GLU A 81 -12.36 -11.05 1.10
C GLU A 81 -11.41 -9.86 1.32
N MET A 82 -10.71 -9.39 0.28
CA MET A 82 -9.71 -8.31 0.41
C MET A 82 -10.30 -6.96 0.81
N SER A 83 -11.60 -6.75 0.68
CA SER A 83 -12.26 -5.47 0.95
C SER A 83 -12.71 -5.34 2.41
N SER A 84 -13.16 -6.41 3.05
CA SER A 84 -13.54 -6.38 4.47
C SER A 84 -12.29 -6.30 5.37
N PRO A 85 -12.28 -5.45 6.40
CA PRO A 85 -11.16 -5.38 7.35
C PRO A 85 -10.97 -6.68 8.13
N ILE A 86 -12.05 -7.42 8.40
CA ILE A 86 -12.05 -8.65 9.18
C ILE A 86 -11.42 -9.81 8.40
N THR A 87 -11.86 -10.03 7.16
CA THR A 87 -11.39 -11.17 6.36
C THR A 87 -10.05 -10.89 5.67
N ALA A 88 -9.78 -9.63 5.32
CA ALA A 88 -8.55 -9.22 4.64
C ALA A 88 -7.28 -9.55 5.42
N GLU A 89 -7.32 -9.52 6.74
CA GLU A 89 -6.15 -9.87 7.56
C GLU A 89 -5.64 -11.27 7.26
N LYS A 90 -6.54 -12.21 7.05
CA LYS A 90 -6.22 -13.63 6.78
C LYS A 90 -6.03 -13.90 5.29
N SER A 91 -6.84 -13.31 4.42
CA SER A 91 -6.88 -13.61 2.99
C SER A 91 -5.92 -12.77 2.15
N CYS A 92 -5.48 -11.60 2.60
CA CYS A 92 -4.48 -10.80 1.91
C CYS A 92 -3.08 -11.44 2.03
N SER A 93 -2.22 -11.16 1.04
CA SER A 93 -0.86 -11.72 0.99
C SER A 93 0.02 -11.30 2.17
N ARG A 94 -0.20 -10.10 2.70
CA ARG A 94 0.62 -9.48 3.76
C ARG A 94 2.07 -9.26 3.35
N LEU A 95 2.34 -9.17 2.04
CA LEU A 95 3.68 -8.99 1.48
C LEU A 95 4.09 -7.53 1.29
N SER A 96 3.19 -6.57 1.51
CA SER A 96 3.47 -5.15 1.27
C SER A 96 4.68 -4.64 2.04
N THR A 97 4.79 -4.93 3.32
CA THR A 97 5.95 -4.59 4.16
C THR A 97 7.23 -5.22 3.61
N HIS A 98 7.19 -6.49 3.26
CA HIS A 98 8.35 -7.20 2.72
C HIS A 98 8.82 -6.66 1.37
N LEU A 99 7.88 -6.23 0.52
CA LEU A 99 8.17 -5.58 -0.76
C LEU A 99 8.76 -4.17 -0.58
N THR A 100 8.34 -3.44 0.45
CA THR A 100 8.86 -2.11 0.76
C THR A 100 10.30 -2.18 1.24
N TYR A 101 10.60 -3.11 2.14
CA TYR A 101 11.96 -3.29 2.67
C TYR A 101 12.86 -4.22 1.83
N GLY A 102 12.37 -4.73 0.70
CA GLY A 102 13.15 -5.56 -0.21
C GLY A 102 13.52 -6.94 0.37
N THR A 103 12.87 -7.41 1.44
CA THR A 103 13.12 -8.75 2.01
C THR A 103 12.59 -9.87 1.12
N ILE A 104 11.80 -9.53 0.11
CA ILE A 104 11.44 -10.37 -1.04
C ILE A 104 11.35 -9.52 -2.30
N SER A 105 11.81 -10.05 -3.43
CA SER A 105 11.77 -9.33 -4.70
C SER A 105 10.34 -9.28 -5.26
N HIS A 106 9.92 -8.10 -5.72
CA HIS A 106 8.67 -7.93 -6.47
C HIS A 106 8.59 -8.87 -7.68
N ARG A 107 9.71 -9.07 -8.37
CA ARG A 107 9.82 -10.00 -9.51
C ARG A 107 9.55 -11.44 -9.09
N THR A 108 10.17 -11.90 -8.02
CA THR A 108 9.96 -13.24 -7.47
C THR A 108 8.48 -13.47 -7.13
N VAL A 109 7.87 -12.53 -6.39
CA VAL A 109 6.46 -12.62 -6.01
C VAL A 109 5.55 -12.69 -7.25
N PHE A 110 5.82 -11.86 -8.26
CA PHE A 110 5.03 -11.85 -9.48
C PHE A 110 5.16 -13.17 -10.25
N GLN A 111 6.39 -13.67 -10.43
CA GLN A 111 6.66 -14.90 -11.17
C GLN A 111 6.05 -16.12 -10.49
N GLU A 112 6.23 -16.28 -9.18
CA GLU A 112 5.63 -17.39 -8.42
C GLU A 112 4.10 -17.33 -8.44
N ALA A 113 3.51 -16.14 -8.31
CA ALA A 113 2.07 -15.99 -8.43
C ALA A 113 1.55 -16.35 -9.84
N ALA A 114 2.24 -15.91 -10.89
CA ALA A 114 1.87 -16.23 -12.27
C ALA A 114 1.98 -17.74 -12.54
N LYS A 115 3.07 -18.36 -12.10
CA LYS A 115 3.28 -19.81 -12.19
C LYS A 115 2.16 -20.57 -11.46
N ARG A 116 1.84 -20.17 -10.23
CA ARG A 116 0.76 -20.80 -9.46
C ARG A 116 -0.59 -20.66 -10.14
N ARG A 117 -0.95 -19.48 -10.64
CA ARG A 117 -2.18 -19.24 -11.42
C ARG A 117 -2.29 -20.22 -12.59
N ASP A 118 -1.21 -20.39 -13.36
CA ASP A 118 -1.20 -21.25 -14.55
C ASP A 118 -1.34 -22.72 -14.22
N GLN A 119 -0.81 -23.16 -13.07
CA GLN A 119 -0.99 -24.51 -12.55
C GLN A 119 -2.44 -24.84 -12.20
N ILE A 120 -3.17 -23.86 -11.62
CA ILE A 120 -4.52 -24.12 -11.06
C ILE A 120 -5.66 -23.59 -11.94
N LYS A 121 -5.38 -22.93 -13.05
CA LYS A 121 -6.41 -22.26 -13.87
C LYS A 121 -7.53 -23.17 -14.38
N TYR A 122 -7.27 -24.44 -14.50
CA TYR A 122 -8.26 -25.43 -14.95
C TYR A 122 -8.87 -26.25 -13.79
N THR A 123 -8.14 -26.41 -12.70
CA THR A 123 -8.56 -27.23 -11.54
C THR A 123 -9.25 -26.41 -10.45
N ASN A 124 -8.82 -25.15 -10.22
CA ASN A 124 -9.45 -24.25 -9.27
C ASN A 124 -9.58 -22.83 -9.87
N LYS A 125 -10.63 -22.64 -10.66
CA LYS A 125 -10.87 -21.36 -11.37
C LYS A 125 -11.04 -20.17 -10.43
N ASN A 126 -11.65 -20.35 -9.26
CA ASN A 126 -11.85 -19.27 -8.30
C ASN A 126 -10.53 -18.81 -7.69
N PHE A 127 -9.69 -19.73 -7.29
CA PHE A 127 -8.37 -19.40 -6.81
C PHE A 127 -7.50 -18.73 -7.90
N ALA A 128 -7.55 -19.22 -9.13
CA ALA A 128 -6.84 -18.61 -10.25
C ALA A 128 -7.29 -17.15 -10.50
N LYS A 129 -8.60 -16.85 -10.36
CA LYS A 129 -9.11 -15.47 -10.41
C LYS A 129 -8.59 -14.62 -9.26
N SER A 130 -8.53 -15.15 -8.05
CA SER A 130 -7.96 -14.47 -6.88
C SER A 130 -6.49 -14.14 -7.09
N ILE A 131 -5.68 -15.07 -7.61
CA ILE A 131 -4.28 -14.81 -7.94
C ILE A 131 -4.15 -13.77 -9.07
N ASN A 132 -5.03 -13.80 -10.06
CA ASN A 132 -5.06 -12.79 -11.13
C ASN A 132 -5.35 -11.39 -10.56
N SER A 133 -6.28 -11.30 -9.61
CA SER A 133 -6.55 -10.05 -8.88
C SER A 133 -5.31 -9.56 -8.12
N PHE A 134 -4.57 -10.46 -7.47
CA PHE A 134 -3.31 -10.14 -6.79
C PHE A 134 -2.22 -9.66 -7.76
N LEU A 135 -2.02 -10.35 -8.89
CA LEU A 135 -1.08 -9.94 -9.94
C LEU A 135 -1.40 -8.53 -10.46
N SER A 136 -2.69 -8.21 -10.61
CA SER A 136 -3.11 -6.84 -10.96
C SER A 136 -2.69 -5.81 -9.90
N ARG A 137 -2.72 -6.15 -8.60
CA ARG A 137 -2.27 -5.23 -7.52
C ARG A 137 -0.75 -5.03 -7.56
N LEU A 138 0.02 -6.05 -7.85
CA LEU A 138 1.47 -5.93 -8.05
C LEU A 138 1.80 -5.02 -9.23
N HIS A 139 1.06 -5.12 -10.30
CA HIS A 139 1.18 -4.23 -11.46
C HIS A 139 0.86 -2.77 -11.08
N TRP A 140 -0.25 -2.51 -10.35
CA TRP A 140 -0.59 -1.18 -9.87
C TRP A 140 0.47 -0.60 -8.93
N ARG A 141 1.09 -1.42 -8.08
CA ARG A 141 2.20 -1.00 -7.23
C ARG A 141 3.31 -0.33 -8.05
N SER A 142 3.81 -1.00 -9.08
CA SER A 142 4.86 -0.45 -9.94
C SER A 142 4.42 0.82 -10.67
N HIS A 143 3.17 0.87 -11.12
CA HIS A 143 2.63 2.07 -11.77
C HIS A 143 2.62 3.30 -10.85
N PHE A 144 2.24 3.14 -9.58
CA PHE A 144 2.22 4.27 -8.64
C PHE A 144 3.62 4.71 -8.22
N ILE A 145 4.55 3.79 -8.04
CA ILE A 145 5.96 4.12 -7.77
C ILE A 145 6.53 4.97 -8.91
N GLN A 146 6.30 4.56 -10.14
CA GLN A 146 6.76 5.33 -11.30
C GLN A 146 6.12 6.71 -11.43
N LYS A 147 4.88 6.90 -10.95
CA LYS A 147 4.28 8.22 -10.92
C LYS A 147 5.07 9.21 -10.07
N LEU A 148 5.59 8.77 -8.92
CA LEU A 148 6.44 9.61 -8.09
C LEU A 148 7.79 9.88 -8.75
N GLU A 149 8.39 8.88 -9.41
CA GLU A 149 9.62 9.05 -10.19
C GLU A 149 9.45 10.09 -11.30
N ASP A 150 8.32 10.02 -12.02
CA ASP A 150 8.03 10.96 -13.12
C ASP A 150 7.68 12.37 -12.62
N GLN A 151 7.08 12.50 -11.45
CA GLN A 151 6.63 13.76 -10.88
C GLN A 151 6.84 13.78 -9.35
N PRO A 152 8.07 14.03 -8.86
CA PRO A 152 8.37 14.04 -7.42
C PRO A 152 7.55 15.05 -6.62
N SER A 153 7.09 16.13 -7.24
CA SER A 153 6.28 17.17 -6.58
C SER A 153 4.95 16.68 -6.02
N ILE A 154 4.45 15.51 -6.44
CA ILE A 154 3.19 14.96 -5.91
C ILE A 154 3.24 14.61 -4.41
N GLU A 155 4.42 14.58 -3.83
CA GLU A 155 4.60 14.44 -2.39
C GLU A 155 4.19 15.70 -1.61
N HIS A 156 4.29 16.88 -2.23
CA HIS A 156 4.14 18.17 -1.56
C HIS A 156 3.04 19.04 -2.13
N THR A 157 2.67 18.84 -3.40
CA THR A 157 1.68 19.65 -4.11
C THR A 157 0.63 18.78 -4.78
N SER A 158 -0.60 19.27 -4.84
CA SER A 158 -1.67 18.57 -5.56
C SER A 158 -1.37 18.43 -7.05
N PHE A 159 -1.83 17.35 -7.68
CA PHE A 159 -1.78 17.20 -9.15
C PHE A 159 -2.42 18.40 -9.86
N ILE A 160 -3.48 18.95 -9.29
CA ILE A 160 -4.13 20.19 -9.71
C ILE A 160 -3.93 21.21 -8.60
N PRO A 161 -3.01 22.17 -8.75
CA PRO A 161 -2.58 23.09 -7.67
C PRO A 161 -3.70 23.93 -7.05
N VAL A 162 -4.78 24.22 -7.78
CA VAL A 162 -5.90 24.99 -7.25
C VAL A 162 -6.55 24.33 -6.02
N TYR A 163 -6.45 23.00 -5.89
CA TYR A 163 -6.98 22.29 -4.74
C TYR A 163 -6.16 22.48 -3.45
N ASP A 164 -4.96 23.04 -3.54
CA ASP A 164 -4.11 23.32 -2.39
C ASP A 164 -4.63 24.50 -1.52
N GLN A 165 -5.64 25.23 -2.01
CA GLN A 165 -6.21 26.38 -1.33
C GLN A 165 -7.63 26.13 -0.77
N ILE A 166 -8.16 24.92 -0.89
CA ILE A 166 -9.57 24.63 -0.56
C ILE A 166 -9.75 24.21 0.90
N ARG A 167 -8.71 23.59 1.50
CA ARG A 167 -8.78 23.00 2.84
C ARG A 167 -7.72 23.56 3.74
N GLU A 168 -8.03 23.58 5.02
CA GLU A 168 -7.18 24.18 6.04
C GLU A 168 -6.50 23.11 6.91
N LYS A 169 -5.52 23.56 7.69
CA LYS A 169 -4.92 22.79 8.76
C LYS A 169 -5.78 22.95 10.02
N ASP A 170 -6.19 21.85 10.62
CA ASP A 170 -6.87 21.80 11.91
C ASP A 170 -6.21 20.71 12.75
N GLU A 171 -5.38 21.11 13.71
CA GLU A 171 -4.59 20.19 14.52
C GLU A 171 -5.47 19.36 15.46
N GLU A 172 -6.53 19.95 16.00
CA GLU A 172 -7.45 19.24 16.92
C GLU A 172 -8.15 18.10 16.21
N LYS A 173 -8.71 18.36 15.03
CA LYS A 173 -9.34 17.31 14.22
C LYS A 173 -8.33 16.27 13.73
N LEU A 174 -7.11 16.71 13.37
CA LEU A 174 -6.05 15.80 12.94
C LEU A 174 -5.65 14.84 14.07
N GLU A 175 -5.40 15.36 15.27
CA GLU A 175 -5.05 14.52 16.42
C GLU A 175 -6.20 13.59 16.82
N ALA A 176 -7.45 14.07 16.87
CA ALA A 176 -8.61 13.23 17.15
C ALA A 176 -8.73 12.09 16.13
N TRP A 177 -8.47 12.36 14.86
CA TRP A 177 -8.50 11.33 13.83
C TRP A 177 -7.34 10.32 13.96
N ILE A 178 -6.10 10.80 14.15
CA ILE A 178 -4.91 9.95 14.32
C ILE A 178 -5.04 9.05 15.56
N GLU A 179 -5.65 9.57 16.63
CA GLU A 179 -5.85 8.81 17.87
C GLU A 179 -7.06 7.86 17.84
N GLY A 180 -7.91 7.95 16.80
CA GLY A 180 -9.15 7.17 16.73
C GLY A 180 -10.20 7.64 17.75
N LYS A 181 -10.36 8.96 17.86
CA LYS A 181 -11.26 9.65 18.79
C LYS A 181 -12.23 10.61 18.08
N THR A 182 -12.61 10.28 16.85
CA THR A 182 -13.51 11.13 16.05
C THR A 182 -14.98 11.02 16.46
N GLY A 183 -15.32 10.00 17.24
CA GLY A 183 -16.71 9.65 17.59
C GLY A 183 -17.43 8.85 16.49
N VAL A 184 -16.78 8.58 15.35
CA VAL A 184 -17.31 7.70 14.30
C VAL A 184 -16.68 6.31 14.49
N HIS A 185 -17.39 5.42 15.12
CA HIS A 185 -16.87 4.14 15.64
C HIS A 185 -16.07 3.33 14.62
N PHE A 186 -16.55 3.23 13.38
CA PHE A 186 -15.86 2.44 12.36
C PHE A 186 -14.53 3.09 11.91
N ILE A 187 -14.48 4.42 11.86
CA ILE A 187 -13.25 5.18 11.58
C ILE A 187 -12.26 5.00 12.72
N ASP A 188 -12.74 5.16 13.96
CA ASP A 188 -11.92 5.06 15.15
C ASP A 188 -11.35 3.64 15.31
N ALA A 189 -12.17 2.62 15.08
CA ALA A 189 -11.72 1.22 15.07
C ALA A 189 -10.64 0.97 14.02
N CYS A 190 -10.79 1.49 12.79
CA CYS A 190 -9.79 1.38 11.72
C CYS A 190 -8.47 2.07 12.10
N MET A 191 -8.51 3.26 12.73
CA MET A 191 -7.30 3.95 13.17
C MET A 191 -6.61 3.25 14.32
N ILE A 192 -7.36 2.78 15.31
CA ILE A 192 -6.83 2.00 16.44
C ILE A 192 -6.18 0.70 15.94
N TYR A 193 -6.84 0.00 15.02
CA TYR A 193 -6.28 -1.20 14.38
C TYR A 193 -4.97 -0.88 13.65
N LEU A 194 -4.95 0.18 12.82
CA LEU A 194 -3.75 0.59 12.10
C LEU A 194 -2.58 0.89 13.04
N ARG A 195 -2.81 1.63 14.12
CA ARG A 195 -1.77 1.96 15.11
C ARG A 195 -1.19 0.72 15.78
N ASN A 196 -2.02 -0.27 16.08
CA ASN A 196 -1.59 -1.49 16.75
C ASN A 196 -0.90 -2.50 15.81
N HIS A 197 -1.22 -2.50 14.52
CA HIS A 197 -0.72 -3.50 13.56
C HIS A 197 0.26 -2.94 12.52
N GLY A 198 0.32 -1.60 12.36
CA GLY A 198 1.10 -0.96 11.30
C GLY A 198 0.60 -1.29 9.88
N TRP A 199 -0.59 -1.86 9.76
CA TRP A 199 -1.18 -2.28 8.50
C TRP A 199 -2.71 -2.26 8.58
N ILE A 200 -3.34 -1.90 7.48
CA ILE A 200 -4.79 -2.09 7.27
C ILE A 200 -5.01 -2.32 5.77
N ASN A 201 -6.12 -2.98 5.41
CA ASN A 201 -6.42 -3.27 4.01
C ASN A 201 -6.70 -2.01 3.19
N PHE A 202 -6.58 -2.13 1.86
CA PHE A 202 -6.66 -0.98 0.95
C PHE A 202 -7.97 -0.20 1.05
N ARG A 203 -9.11 -0.88 1.17
CA ARG A 203 -10.41 -0.20 1.26
C ARG A 203 -10.51 0.70 2.48
N MET A 204 -10.00 0.25 3.61
CA MET A 204 -9.99 1.06 4.84
C MET A 204 -9.00 2.23 4.73
N ARG A 205 -7.84 2.06 4.07
CA ARG A 205 -6.95 3.20 3.78
C ARG A 205 -7.65 4.28 2.96
N ALA A 206 -8.40 3.88 1.94
CA ALA A 206 -9.19 4.79 1.12
C ALA A 206 -10.29 5.50 1.93
N LEU A 207 -10.97 4.77 2.80
CA LEU A 207 -11.99 5.31 3.70
C LEU A 207 -11.39 6.35 4.66
N LEU A 208 -10.27 6.01 5.32
CA LEU A 208 -9.60 6.91 6.26
C LEU A 208 -9.18 8.22 5.58
N ALA A 209 -8.53 8.15 4.41
CA ALA A 209 -8.12 9.34 3.66
C ALA A 209 -9.34 10.17 3.19
N SER A 210 -10.38 9.51 2.70
CA SER A 210 -11.63 10.19 2.30
C SER A 210 -12.31 10.87 3.48
N PHE A 211 -12.34 10.23 4.64
CA PHE A 211 -12.95 10.80 5.85
C PHE A 211 -12.19 12.04 6.33
N ALA A 212 -10.87 11.97 6.43
CA ALA A 212 -10.03 13.12 6.78
C ALA A 212 -10.27 14.31 5.84
N THR A 213 -10.35 14.02 4.55
CA THR A 213 -10.50 15.04 3.51
C THR A 213 -11.89 15.67 3.46
N TYR A 214 -12.95 14.86 3.48
CA TYR A 214 -14.30 15.36 3.20
C TYR A 214 -15.16 15.57 4.44
N ASN A 215 -14.99 14.73 5.47
CA ASN A 215 -15.77 14.86 6.70
C ASN A 215 -15.12 15.81 7.70
N LEU A 216 -13.77 15.76 7.80
CA LEU A 216 -13.01 16.66 8.67
C LEU A 216 -12.52 17.93 7.96
N CYS A 217 -12.62 18.00 6.62
CA CYS A 217 -12.15 19.09 5.78
C CYS A 217 -10.63 19.36 5.89
N LEU A 218 -9.82 18.34 6.23
CA LEU A 218 -8.39 18.48 6.40
C LEU A 218 -7.66 18.52 5.05
N ASP A 219 -6.64 19.37 4.95
CA ASP A 219 -5.70 19.35 3.83
C ASP A 219 -4.85 18.08 3.86
N TRP A 220 -4.78 17.38 2.75
CA TRP A 220 -4.06 16.12 2.63
C TRP A 220 -2.56 16.25 2.94
N ARG A 221 -1.96 17.40 2.69
CA ARG A 221 -0.54 17.67 2.93
C ARG A 221 -0.17 17.61 4.42
N TYR A 222 -1.13 17.86 5.31
CA TYR A 222 -0.94 17.77 6.76
C TYR A 222 -1.20 16.39 7.31
N PHE A 223 -2.24 15.70 6.85
CA PHE A 223 -2.55 14.39 7.39
C PHE A 223 -1.75 13.25 6.73
N ALA A 224 -1.33 13.39 5.46
CA ALA A 224 -0.63 12.33 4.75
C ALA A 224 0.69 11.90 5.42
N PRO A 225 1.59 12.81 5.86
CA PRO A 225 2.81 12.42 6.57
C PRO A 225 2.52 11.74 7.91
N ARG A 226 1.51 12.20 8.65
CA ARG A 226 1.11 11.62 9.93
C ARG A 226 0.54 10.20 9.75
N LEU A 227 -0.27 10.01 8.73
CA LEU A 227 -0.79 8.68 8.37
C LEU A 227 0.32 7.77 7.87
N ALA A 228 1.27 8.28 7.08
CA ALA A 228 2.42 7.54 6.58
C ALA A 228 3.24 6.92 7.72
N ALA A 229 3.47 7.66 8.79
CA ALA A 229 4.23 7.21 9.96
C ALA A 229 3.62 5.98 10.65
N LEU A 230 2.32 5.73 10.48
CA LEU A 230 1.64 4.57 11.05
C LEU A 230 1.81 3.29 10.22
N PHE A 231 2.23 3.40 8.95
CA PHE A 231 2.32 2.23 8.06
C PHE A 231 3.71 1.60 8.08
N THR A 232 3.80 0.32 8.46
CA THR A 232 5.02 -0.49 8.29
C THR A 232 5.35 -0.79 6.83
N ASP A 233 4.38 -0.63 5.93
CA ASP A 233 4.53 -0.82 4.48
C ASP A 233 4.48 0.51 3.71
N PHE A 234 4.88 1.61 4.33
CA PHE A 234 4.93 2.91 3.68
C PHE A 234 5.79 2.86 2.42
N GLU A 235 5.17 3.24 1.30
CA GLU A 235 5.81 3.38 0.00
C GLU A 235 5.34 4.71 -0.60
N PRO A 236 6.22 5.73 -0.71
CA PRO A 236 5.82 7.10 -1.01
C PRO A 236 5.04 7.22 -2.33
N GLY A 237 5.47 6.51 -3.38
CA GLY A 237 4.79 6.55 -4.68
C GLY A 237 3.34 6.06 -4.60
N ILE A 238 3.10 5.02 -3.82
CA ILE A 238 1.74 4.51 -3.59
C ILE A 238 0.97 5.45 -2.67
N HIS A 239 1.57 5.82 -1.54
CA HIS A 239 0.91 6.57 -0.49
C HIS A 239 0.39 7.91 -1.02
N TYR A 240 1.27 8.79 -1.50
CA TYR A 240 0.88 10.12 -1.95
C TYR A 240 -0.04 10.09 -3.17
N SER A 241 0.20 9.18 -4.12
CA SER A 241 -0.72 9.00 -5.25
C SER A 241 -2.12 8.60 -4.80
N GLN A 242 -2.24 7.69 -3.84
CA GLN A 242 -3.54 7.23 -3.33
C GLN A 242 -4.21 8.29 -2.47
N ILE A 243 -3.47 8.96 -1.58
CA ILE A 243 -4.02 10.07 -0.78
C ILE A 243 -4.62 11.13 -1.70
N GLN A 244 -3.91 11.58 -2.71
CA GLN A 244 -4.43 12.58 -3.65
C GLN A 244 -5.65 12.09 -4.44
N MET A 245 -5.66 10.81 -4.85
CA MET A 245 -6.85 10.22 -5.50
C MET A 245 -8.06 10.22 -4.56
N GLN A 246 -7.89 9.87 -3.29
CA GLN A 246 -8.99 9.85 -2.31
C GLN A 246 -9.38 11.25 -1.86
N SER A 247 -8.45 12.21 -1.87
CA SER A 247 -8.71 13.63 -1.57
C SER A 247 -9.33 14.41 -2.74
N GLY A 248 -9.45 13.80 -3.92
CA GLY A 248 -10.03 14.42 -5.10
C GLY A 248 -9.19 15.51 -5.73
N THR A 249 -7.87 15.54 -5.48
CA THR A 249 -6.95 16.59 -5.95
C THR A 249 -6.27 16.26 -7.28
N THR A 250 -6.62 15.13 -7.90
CA THR A 250 -5.98 14.68 -9.16
C THR A 250 -6.64 15.19 -10.43
N GLY A 251 -7.88 15.67 -10.36
CA GLY A 251 -8.67 16.10 -11.52
C GLY A 251 -9.02 14.98 -12.53
N ILE A 252 -8.67 13.73 -12.26
CA ILE A 252 -8.84 12.60 -13.18
C ILE A 252 -10.03 11.73 -12.78
N ASN A 253 -10.22 11.55 -11.49
CA ASN A 253 -11.25 10.66 -10.95
C ASN A 253 -12.45 11.45 -10.46
N THR A 254 -13.64 10.87 -10.59
CA THR A 254 -14.83 11.36 -9.91
C THR A 254 -14.57 11.39 -8.41
N LEU A 255 -15.02 12.46 -7.75
CA LEU A 255 -14.93 12.58 -6.30
C LEU A 255 -15.66 11.42 -5.63
N ARG A 256 -14.98 10.77 -4.67
CA ARG A 256 -15.51 9.62 -3.95
C ARG A 256 -15.50 9.91 -2.47
N MET A 257 -16.63 10.35 -1.97
CA MET A 257 -16.83 10.46 -0.53
C MET A 257 -17.41 9.13 -0.02
N TYR A 258 -16.63 8.44 0.79
CA TYR A 258 -17.09 7.19 1.42
C TYR A 258 -17.96 7.53 2.63
N ASN A 259 -19.16 6.96 2.67
CA ASN A 259 -20.00 7.02 3.87
C ASN A 259 -19.52 5.98 4.89
N PRO A 260 -19.01 6.39 6.07
CA PRO A 260 -18.43 5.44 7.03
C PRO A 260 -19.47 4.47 7.61
N TYR A 261 -20.70 4.89 7.79
CA TYR A 261 -21.79 4.01 8.28
C TYR A 261 -22.13 2.94 7.25
N LYS A 262 -22.25 3.34 5.98
CA LYS A 262 -22.46 2.35 4.91
C LYS A 262 -21.28 1.40 4.78
N GLN A 263 -20.05 1.89 4.92
CA GLN A 263 -18.88 1.01 4.87
C GLN A 263 -18.83 0.04 6.06
N ALA A 264 -19.26 0.46 7.24
CA ALA A 264 -19.41 -0.45 8.38
C ALA A 264 -20.40 -1.57 8.06
N MET A 265 -21.58 -1.24 7.53
CA MET A 265 -22.59 -2.24 7.17
C MET A 265 -22.20 -3.17 6.02
N ASP A 266 -21.44 -2.66 5.04
CA ASP A 266 -21.09 -3.44 3.84
C ASP A 266 -19.84 -4.31 4.04
N GLN A 267 -18.97 -4.00 5.01
CA GLN A 267 -17.63 -4.57 5.12
C GLN A 267 -17.37 -5.28 6.46
N ASP A 268 -18.26 -5.15 7.42
CA ASP A 268 -18.17 -5.76 8.75
C ASP A 268 -18.87 -7.13 8.82
#